data_661df485bbbdd3a02b14c9e4c5dd3826
#
_entry.id   661df485bbbdd3a02b14c9e4c5dd3826
#
_cell.length_a   1.000
_cell.length_b   1.000
_cell.length_c   1.000
_cell.angle_alpha   90.00
_cell.angle_beta   90.00
_cell.angle_gamma   90.00
#
_symmetry.space_group_name_H-M   'P 1'
#
loop_
_entity.id
_entity.type
_entity.pdbx_description
1 polymer ?
#
loop_
_entity_poly.entity_id
_entity_poly.type
_entity_poly.pdbx_seq_one_letter_code
_entity_poly.pdbx_strand_id
1 'polypeptide(L)'
;MQLFQNLLVSTTRPWALVRGQNTARLLIVALDANHNVLVNEIENDIFRLIKQLAPGDDIENANVEVTHADVRYKQKKSLYKVTSTLTGPIAIEDVIYFNPPGGIPNTVDTSKDIIFRRIRFGRTEVFAQSEALLATQVQNKKVQAKKGKLRMVESQPSDSQEASSGDMKVDHRYVRSGLTNGMISGLLLFSIHSKRTTSAGRLVKTVIIGLGAGLLPMCMRNYIPTLKIEVVESDPVVLNVAKEYFSFEEADGLKVHITDAMKFVKERAEGNNSSKIDVLIIEVDSSDSSSGLICPEAEFVEEPFLLAAKDSLSDKGLLIVKFITCYPGVRAAVYSNFEKVFSNLFCLHADKGFNELIFALKKDSPFIGEEELAQACEALQRSLEHNSGDWVKQALVDSKKIKQLRKS
;
A
#
# COMPACT_ATOMS: atom_id res chain seq x y z
N MET A 1 -8.70 31.66 17.02
CA MET A 1 -9.05 31.96 15.62
C MET A 1 -7.86 31.95 14.64
N GLN A 2 -6.62 32.06 15.11
CA GLN A 2 -5.41 32.07 14.26
C GLN A 2 -4.86 30.66 13.93
N LEU A 3 -5.22 29.62 14.68
CA LEU A 3 -4.83 28.22 14.43
C LEU A 3 -5.58 27.57 13.26
N PHE A 4 -6.70 28.11 12.86
CA PHE A 4 -7.50 27.59 11.73
C PHE A 4 -6.94 27.92 10.34
N GLN A 5 -6.10 28.94 10.21
CA GLN A 5 -5.57 29.35 8.90
C GLN A 5 -4.49 28.40 8.37
N ASN A 6 -3.77 27.69 9.23
CA ASN A 6 -2.70 26.77 8.79
C ASN A 6 -3.19 25.35 8.44
N LEU A 7 -4.42 24.98 8.85
CA LEU A 7 -5.04 23.69 8.47
C LEU A 7 -5.84 23.78 7.16
N LEU A 8 -6.17 24.99 6.70
CA LEU A 8 -6.99 25.24 5.51
C LEU A 8 -6.20 25.37 4.20
N VAL A 9 -4.88 25.19 4.19
CA VAL A 9 -4.03 25.45 3.01
C VAL A 9 -4.00 24.27 2.01
N SER A 10 -4.67 23.13 2.29
CA SER A 10 -4.99 22.17 1.24
C SER A 10 -6.47 22.25 0.88
N THR A 11 -6.81 23.25 0.09
CA THR A 11 -8.18 23.74 -0.12
C THR A 11 -9.11 22.82 -0.91
N THR A 12 -8.66 21.74 -1.49
CA THR A 12 -9.49 20.87 -2.34
C THR A 12 -9.95 19.56 -1.69
N ARG A 13 -9.20 19.01 -0.75
CA ARG A 13 -9.44 17.66 -0.20
C ARG A 13 -10.55 17.54 0.84
N PRO A 14 -10.72 18.46 1.82
CA PRO A 14 -11.84 18.35 2.75
C PRO A 14 -13.20 18.44 2.06
N TRP A 15 -13.32 19.29 1.03
CA TRP A 15 -14.53 19.40 0.23
C TRP A 15 -14.80 18.19 -0.65
N ALA A 16 -13.75 17.47 -1.09
CA ALA A 16 -13.89 16.21 -1.79
C ALA A 16 -14.51 15.14 -0.89
N LEU A 17 -14.10 15.06 0.38
CA LEU A 17 -14.70 14.17 1.37
C LEU A 17 -16.19 14.46 1.57
N VAL A 18 -16.56 15.74 1.72
CA VAL A 18 -17.96 16.15 1.86
C VAL A 18 -18.79 15.74 0.64
N ARG A 19 -18.29 16.01 -0.56
CA ARG A 19 -19.01 15.69 -1.81
C ARG A 19 -19.08 14.19 -2.09
N GLY A 20 -17.99 13.46 -1.82
CA GLY A 20 -17.92 12.04 -2.11
C GLY A 20 -18.77 11.17 -1.19
N GLN A 21 -19.00 11.60 0.06
CA GLN A 21 -19.79 10.88 1.07
C GLN A 21 -21.28 11.27 1.06
N ASN A 22 -21.70 12.16 0.18
CA ASN A 22 -23.06 12.73 0.22
C ASN A 22 -23.38 13.38 1.59
N THR A 23 -22.36 13.97 2.23
CA THR A 23 -22.42 14.59 3.55
C THR A 23 -22.80 16.05 3.40
N ALA A 24 -23.73 16.52 4.22
CA ALA A 24 -24.17 17.91 4.19
C ALA A 24 -23.14 18.87 4.80
N ARG A 25 -22.32 18.38 5.75
CA ARG A 25 -21.29 19.18 6.44
C ARG A 25 -20.11 18.32 6.83
N LEU A 26 -18.91 18.93 6.81
CA LEU A 26 -17.68 18.39 7.37
C LEU A 26 -17.21 19.29 8.51
N LEU A 27 -17.07 18.74 9.71
CA LEU A 27 -16.46 19.41 10.84
C LEU A 27 -15.10 18.79 11.13
N ILE A 28 -14.06 19.62 11.14
CA ILE A 28 -12.70 19.20 11.50
C ILE A 28 -12.40 19.77 12.89
N VAL A 29 -12.21 18.89 13.86
CA VAL A 29 -11.81 19.25 15.22
C VAL A 29 -10.34 18.93 15.39
N ALA A 30 -9.51 19.95 15.64
CA ALA A 30 -8.10 19.77 15.96
C ALA A 30 -7.92 19.87 17.49
N LEU A 31 -7.36 18.80 18.07
CA LEU A 31 -7.01 18.79 19.50
C LEU A 31 -5.54 19.17 19.67
N ASP A 32 -5.24 20.00 20.67
CA ASP A 32 -3.85 20.30 21.04
C ASP A 32 -3.19 19.06 21.64
N ALA A 33 -2.02 18.70 21.11
CA ALA A 33 -1.25 17.54 21.54
C ALA A 33 -0.78 17.60 23.03
N ASN A 34 -0.83 18.78 23.63
CA ASN A 34 -0.43 18.97 25.04
C ASN A 34 -1.55 18.64 26.06
N HIS A 35 -2.77 18.39 25.60
CA HIS A 35 -3.87 18.01 26.50
C HIS A 35 -4.07 16.51 26.46
N ASN A 36 -3.74 15.85 27.58
CA ASN A 36 -4.01 14.42 27.83
C ASN A 36 -5.51 14.16 28.10
N VAL A 37 -6.39 14.68 27.26
CA VAL A 37 -7.82 14.38 27.38
C VAL A 37 -8.09 13.11 26.60
N LEU A 38 -8.78 12.16 27.20
CA LEU A 38 -9.20 10.94 26.53
C LEU A 38 -10.12 11.33 25.39
N VAL A 39 -9.75 10.94 24.17
CA VAL A 39 -10.49 11.24 22.92
C VAL A 39 -11.97 10.87 23.07
N ASN A 40 -12.26 9.75 23.74
CA ASN A 40 -13.62 9.26 23.99
C ASN A 40 -14.49 10.18 24.87
N GLU A 41 -13.89 10.95 25.78
CA GLU A 41 -14.64 11.92 26.61
C GLU A 41 -15.03 13.15 25.79
N ILE A 42 -14.10 13.62 24.97
CA ILE A 42 -14.36 14.75 24.07
C ILE A 42 -15.35 14.35 22.96
N GLU A 43 -15.27 13.10 22.50
CA GLU A 43 -16.13 12.60 21.42
C GLU A 43 -17.62 12.73 21.77
N ASN A 44 -18.01 12.37 22.99
CA ASN A 44 -19.39 12.48 23.44
C ASN A 44 -19.89 13.92 23.51
N ASP A 45 -19.04 14.85 23.93
CA ASP A 45 -19.40 16.27 24.00
C ASP A 45 -19.47 16.90 22.61
N ILE A 46 -18.50 16.58 21.74
CA ILE A 46 -18.48 17.02 20.35
C ILE A 46 -19.67 16.47 19.59
N PHE A 47 -20.05 15.21 19.82
CA PHE A 47 -21.17 14.55 19.14
C PHE A 47 -22.49 15.30 19.35
N ARG A 48 -22.73 15.81 20.56
CA ARG A 48 -23.91 16.64 20.88
C ARG A 48 -23.88 17.96 20.09
N LEU A 49 -22.72 18.61 20.03
CA LEU A 49 -22.56 19.88 19.33
C LEU A 49 -22.68 19.70 17.81
N ILE A 50 -22.14 18.60 17.26
CA ILE A 50 -22.21 18.28 15.82
C ILE A 50 -23.67 18.06 15.41
N LYS A 51 -24.46 17.32 16.21
CA LYS A 51 -25.88 17.11 15.92
C LYS A 51 -26.65 18.42 15.82
N GLN A 52 -26.34 19.42 16.67
CA GLN A 52 -26.95 20.74 16.61
C GLN A 52 -26.59 21.52 15.34
N LEU A 53 -25.52 21.13 14.65
CA LEU A 53 -25.09 21.72 13.38
C LEU A 53 -25.65 20.98 12.16
N ALA A 54 -26.41 19.92 12.35
CA ALA A 54 -27.04 19.19 11.25
C ALA A 54 -27.99 20.11 10.47
N PRO A 55 -28.04 20.03 9.13
CA PRO A 55 -28.99 20.77 8.33
C PRO A 55 -30.37 20.13 8.46
N GLY A 56 -31.42 20.98 8.62
CA GLY A 56 -32.81 20.55 8.76
C GLY A 56 -33.28 20.48 10.21
N ASP A 57 -34.57 20.16 10.37
CA ASP A 57 -35.23 20.18 11.67
C ASP A 57 -35.12 18.86 12.42
N ASP A 58 -34.64 17.80 11.77
CA ASP A 58 -34.51 16.45 12.35
C ASP A 58 -33.09 16.20 12.92
N ILE A 59 -32.78 16.94 13.97
CA ILE A 59 -31.48 16.91 14.64
C ILE A 59 -31.22 15.53 15.32
N GLU A 60 -32.27 14.85 15.79
CA GLU A 60 -32.13 13.58 16.53
C GLU A 60 -31.71 12.43 15.62
N ASN A 61 -32.17 12.41 14.38
CA ASN A 61 -31.88 11.37 13.41
C ASN A 61 -30.68 11.70 12.49
N ALA A 62 -30.00 12.83 12.72
CA ALA A 62 -28.83 13.18 11.95
C ALA A 62 -27.75 12.10 12.05
N ASN A 63 -27.39 11.49 10.91
CA ASN A 63 -26.32 10.52 10.83
C ASN A 63 -24.97 11.26 10.91
N VAL A 64 -24.24 11.03 12.01
CA VAL A 64 -22.91 11.60 12.24
C VAL A 64 -21.90 10.48 12.15
N GLU A 65 -21.04 10.52 11.13
CA GLU A 65 -19.92 9.61 11.01
C GLU A 65 -18.67 10.31 11.53
N VAL A 66 -18.03 9.72 12.54
CA VAL A 66 -16.80 10.22 13.13
C VAL A 66 -15.62 9.41 12.60
N THR A 67 -14.69 10.12 12.00
CA THR A 67 -13.44 9.52 11.52
C THR A 67 -12.26 10.13 12.29
N HIS A 68 -11.49 9.30 12.97
CA HIS A 68 -10.29 9.72 13.68
C HIS A 68 -9.09 9.76 12.75
N ALA A 69 -8.48 10.94 12.62
CA ALA A 69 -7.16 11.09 11.99
C ALA A 69 -6.08 11.14 13.08
N ASP A 70 -5.92 10.05 13.84
CA ASP A 70 -4.91 9.99 14.91
C ASP A 70 -3.54 9.65 14.34
N VAL A 71 -2.85 10.66 13.86
CA VAL A 71 -1.44 10.55 13.44
C VAL A 71 -0.60 11.40 14.38
N ARG A 72 -0.52 10.98 15.65
CA ARG A 72 0.36 11.64 16.60
C ARG A 72 1.75 11.06 16.54
N TYR A 73 2.72 11.93 16.22
CA TYR A 73 4.13 11.58 16.26
C TYR A 73 4.72 11.96 17.60
N LYS A 74 5.38 11.01 18.28
CA LYS A 74 6.27 11.28 19.39
C LYS A 74 7.50 12.06 18.92
N GLN A 75 8.00 11.67 17.73
CA GLN A 75 9.13 12.32 17.08
C GLN A 75 9.01 12.24 15.58
N LYS A 76 9.46 13.30 14.89
CA LYS A 76 9.56 13.39 13.44
C LYS A 76 10.90 14.03 13.08
N LYS A 77 11.69 13.34 12.28
CA LYS A 77 13.00 13.79 11.80
C LYS A 77 13.00 13.79 10.28
N SER A 78 13.24 14.96 9.67
CA SER A 78 13.46 15.06 8.23
C SER A 78 14.88 14.59 7.91
N LEU A 79 15.01 13.64 6.99
CA LEU A 79 16.30 13.10 6.58
C LEU A 79 16.78 13.70 5.26
N TYR A 80 15.89 13.82 4.28
CA TYR A 80 16.23 14.25 2.94
C TYR A 80 15.05 14.94 2.26
N LYS A 81 15.36 15.91 1.41
CA LYS A 81 14.38 16.57 0.54
C LYS A 81 15.01 16.80 -0.82
N VAL A 82 14.27 16.50 -1.87
CA VAL A 82 14.67 16.73 -3.26
C VAL A 82 13.43 17.10 -4.06
N THR A 83 13.62 17.84 -5.14
CA THR A 83 12.54 18.12 -6.11
C THR A 83 12.91 17.47 -7.43
N SER A 84 12.06 16.55 -7.87
CA SER A 84 12.15 16.00 -9.22
C SER A 84 11.32 16.82 -10.21
N THR A 85 11.74 16.87 -11.44
CA THR A 85 10.97 17.51 -12.52
C THR A 85 9.72 16.71 -12.91
N LEU A 86 9.69 15.40 -12.62
CA LEU A 86 8.56 14.52 -12.92
C LEU A 86 7.61 14.39 -11.72
N THR A 87 8.15 14.01 -10.56
CA THR A 87 7.34 13.76 -9.35
C THR A 87 7.06 15.01 -8.52
N GLY A 88 7.87 16.07 -8.69
CA GLY A 88 7.84 17.26 -7.84
C GLY A 88 8.60 17.05 -6.53
N PRO A 89 8.21 17.76 -5.43
CA PRO A 89 8.90 17.64 -4.16
C PRO A 89 8.77 16.23 -3.54
N ILE A 90 9.89 15.68 -3.08
CA ILE A 90 10.00 14.40 -2.38
C ILE A 90 10.66 14.64 -1.03
N ALA A 91 10.07 14.13 0.04
CA ALA A 91 10.62 14.21 1.39
C ALA A 91 10.73 12.83 2.03
N ILE A 92 11.88 12.56 2.66
CA ILE A 92 12.16 11.35 3.44
C ILE A 92 12.22 11.74 4.91
N GLU A 93 11.45 11.05 5.72
CA GLU A 93 11.30 11.35 7.14
C GLU A 93 11.31 10.06 7.97
N ASP A 94 12.00 10.10 9.11
CA ASP A 94 11.84 9.09 10.15
C ASP A 94 10.84 9.59 11.18
N VAL A 95 9.90 8.73 11.57
CA VAL A 95 8.84 9.05 12.52
C VAL A 95 8.71 7.98 13.60
N ILE A 96 8.38 8.43 14.80
CA ILE A 96 8.02 7.58 15.93
C ILE A 96 6.59 7.96 16.31
N TYR A 97 5.71 6.98 16.35
CA TYR A 97 4.32 7.19 16.74
C TYR A 97 4.14 7.05 18.25
N PHE A 98 3.22 7.79 18.84
CA PHE A 98 2.78 7.51 20.23
C PHE A 98 2.12 6.13 20.30
N ASN A 99 1.24 5.84 19.37
CA ASN A 99 0.62 4.53 19.20
C ASN A 99 1.06 3.97 17.85
N PRO A 100 2.01 3.04 17.84
CA PRO A 100 2.48 2.48 16.58
C PRO A 100 1.35 1.73 15.88
N PRO A 101 1.31 1.81 14.54
CA PRO A 101 0.30 1.11 13.76
C PRO A 101 0.37 -0.40 13.95
N GLY A 102 -0.76 -1.08 13.78
CA GLY A 102 -0.83 -2.54 13.88
C GLY A 102 0.04 -3.28 12.86
N GLY A 103 0.18 -4.59 13.05
CA GLY A 103 0.93 -5.45 12.13
C GLY A 103 2.45 -5.46 12.34
N ILE A 104 2.93 -4.90 13.47
CA ILE A 104 4.35 -4.98 13.83
C ILE A 104 4.69 -6.44 14.13
N PRO A 105 5.77 -6.99 13.53
CA PRO A 105 6.17 -8.36 13.79
C PRO A 105 6.47 -8.60 15.27
N ASN A 106 6.07 -9.74 15.80
CA ASN A 106 6.34 -10.13 17.20
C ASN A 106 7.84 -10.22 17.53
N THR A 107 8.70 -10.19 16.52
CA THR A 107 10.16 -10.17 16.66
C THR A 107 10.71 -8.80 16.99
N VAL A 108 9.88 -7.76 16.92
CA VAL A 108 10.25 -6.37 17.22
C VAL A 108 10.00 -6.09 18.70
N ASP A 109 11.02 -5.59 19.39
CA ASP A 109 10.91 -5.17 20.79
C ASP A 109 10.06 -3.90 20.89
N THR A 110 8.79 -4.07 21.26
CA THR A 110 7.83 -2.96 21.43
C THR A 110 8.02 -2.16 22.72
N SER A 111 8.97 -2.55 23.59
CA SER A 111 9.33 -1.77 24.78
C SER A 111 10.17 -0.54 24.42
N LYS A 112 10.73 -0.51 23.21
CA LYS A 112 11.52 0.61 22.67
C LYS A 112 10.73 1.41 21.65
N ASP A 113 11.21 2.61 21.39
CA ASP A 113 10.67 3.43 20.31
C ASP A 113 10.86 2.74 18.96
N ILE A 114 9.76 2.56 18.24
CA ILE A 114 9.74 1.94 16.92
C ILE A 114 9.80 3.04 15.88
N ILE A 115 10.82 3.00 15.05
CA ILE A 115 11.06 4.02 14.04
C ILE A 115 10.52 3.52 12.69
N PHE A 116 9.75 4.38 12.04
CA PHE A 116 9.28 4.16 10.68
C PHE A 116 9.89 5.19 9.75
N ARG A 117 10.42 4.74 8.62
CA ARG A 117 10.85 5.62 7.53
C ARG A 117 9.78 5.74 6.49
N ARG A 118 9.46 6.97 6.09
CA ARG A 118 8.42 7.23 5.11
C ARG A 118 8.91 8.13 3.99
N ILE A 119 8.35 7.91 2.80
CA ILE A 119 8.46 8.80 1.66
C ILE A 119 7.15 9.57 1.50
N ARG A 120 7.25 10.87 1.26
CA ARG A 120 6.11 11.73 0.91
C ARG A 120 6.42 12.47 -0.37
N PHE A 121 5.43 12.50 -1.25
CA PHE A 121 5.46 13.35 -2.44
C PHE A 121 4.71 14.66 -2.13
N GLY A 122 5.20 15.79 -2.66
CA GLY A 122 4.63 17.11 -2.37
C GLY A 122 3.16 17.27 -2.79
N ARG A 123 2.69 16.41 -3.68
CA ARG A 123 1.27 16.32 -4.10
C ARG A 123 0.34 15.87 -2.96
N THR A 124 0.88 15.21 -1.94
CA THR A 124 0.12 14.59 -0.84
C THR A 124 0.72 14.95 0.51
N GLU A 125 0.66 16.23 0.89
CA GLU A 125 1.26 16.69 2.15
C GLU A 125 0.75 15.94 3.40
N VAL A 126 -0.47 15.40 3.33
CA VAL A 126 -1.15 14.76 4.46
C VAL A 126 -0.82 13.27 4.58
N PHE A 127 -0.56 12.57 3.47
CA PHE A 127 -0.37 11.12 3.46
C PHE A 127 1.06 10.71 3.10
N ALA A 128 1.58 9.70 3.82
CA ALA A 128 2.81 9.04 3.39
C ALA A 128 2.49 8.12 2.20
N GLN A 129 3.32 8.22 1.17
CA GLN A 129 3.21 7.39 -0.03
C GLN A 129 3.54 5.94 0.29
N SER A 130 4.63 5.74 1.01
CA SER A 130 5.07 4.46 1.53
C SER A 130 5.69 4.67 2.90
N GLU A 131 5.56 3.67 3.75
CA GLU A 131 6.14 3.66 5.09
C GLU A 131 6.73 2.29 5.41
N ALA A 132 7.98 2.29 5.86
CA ALA A 132 8.77 1.12 6.17
C ALA A 132 9.16 1.08 7.64
N LEU A 133 9.14 -0.10 8.24
CA LEU A 133 9.70 -0.33 9.56
C LEU A 133 11.23 -0.35 9.50
N LEU A 134 11.89 0.37 10.42
CA LEU A 134 13.34 0.28 10.60
C LEU A 134 13.66 -0.72 11.71
N ALA A 135 14.51 -1.69 11.40
CA ALA A 135 14.98 -2.67 12.36
C ALA A 135 16.49 -2.61 12.53
N THR A 136 16.95 -2.76 13.75
CA THR A 136 18.37 -2.97 14.05
C THR A 136 18.80 -4.32 13.48
N GLN A 137 19.88 -4.37 12.70
CA GLN A 137 20.44 -5.65 12.28
C GLN A 137 20.92 -6.43 13.50
N VAL A 138 20.17 -7.46 13.89
CA VAL A 138 20.71 -8.49 14.75
C VAL A 138 21.78 -9.22 13.92
N GLN A 139 23.04 -8.89 14.17
CA GLN A 139 24.13 -9.66 13.59
C GLN A 139 23.96 -11.11 14.06
N ASN A 140 23.54 -11.99 13.16
CA ASN A 140 23.69 -13.45 13.33
C ASN A 140 25.19 -13.77 13.35
N LYS A 141 25.85 -13.50 14.47
CA LYS A 141 27.14 -14.11 14.77
C LYS A 141 26.87 -15.61 14.87
N LYS A 142 27.20 -16.36 13.81
CA LYS A 142 27.40 -17.80 13.90
C LYS A 142 28.31 -18.05 15.07
N VAL A 143 27.75 -18.60 16.15
CA VAL A 143 28.53 -19.06 17.29
C VAL A 143 29.38 -20.24 16.80
N GLN A 144 30.58 -19.97 16.36
CA GLN A 144 31.61 -20.97 16.30
C GLN A 144 32.00 -21.26 17.74
N ALA A 145 31.53 -22.38 18.26
CA ALA A 145 31.95 -22.92 19.55
C ALA A 145 33.42 -23.25 19.48
N LYS A 146 34.29 -22.32 19.88
CA LYS A 146 35.65 -22.62 20.31
C LYS A 146 35.61 -22.84 21.83
N LYS A 147 35.83 -24.09 22.25
CA LYS A 147 36.18 -24.47 23.63
C LYS A 147 37.41 -23.66 24.06
N GLY A 148 37.30 -22.87 25.14
CA GLY A 148 38.47 -22.23 25.73
C GLY A 148 38.07 -21.19 26.80
N LYS A 149 38.16 -21.61 28.07
CA LYS A 149 38.39 -20.85 29.32
C LYS A 149 37.64 -19.55 29.59
N LEU A 150 36.78 -19.63 30.60
CA LEU A 150 36.22 -18.50 31.38
C LEU A 150 37.34 -17.59 31.88
N ARG A 151 37.15 -16.30 31.63
CA ARG A 151 37.60 -15.20 32.48
C ARG A 151 36.44 -14.22 32.62
N MET A 152 35.89 -14.13 33.81
CA MET A 152 34.96 -13.06 34.20
C MET A 152 35.72 -11.75 34.19
N VAL A 153 35.22 -10.80 33.43
CA VAL A 153 35.56 -9.38 33.61
C VAL A 153 34.23 -8.67 33.80
N GLU A 154 34.02 -8.19 34.99
CA GLU A 154 32.96 -7.24 35.32
C GLU A 154 33.22 -5.96 34.54
N SER A 155 32.33 -5.60 33.65
CA SER A 155 32.29 -4.27 33.05
C SER A 155 31.01 -3.56 33.49
N GLN A 156 31.19 -2.41 34.12
CA GLN A 156 30.17 -1.47 34.58
C GLN A 156 29.23 -1.04 33.46
N PRO A 157 27.98 -0.65 33.78
CA PRO A 157 27.02 -0.15 32.80
C PRO A 157 27.45 1.25 32.35
N SER A 158 27.89 1.37 31.12
CA SER A 158 28.10 2.65 30.47
C SER A 158 26.84 3.03 29.69
N ASP A 159 26.39 4.24 29.98
CA ASP A 159 25.44 5.11 29.30
C ASP A 159 24.77 4.61 28.01
N SER A 160 23.46 4.77 28.02
CA SER A 160 22.54 4.62 26.90
C SER A 160 23.01 5.39 25.66
N GLN A 161 23.74 4.74 24.77
CA GLN A 161 23.93 5.23 23.42
C GLN A 161 22.57 5.08 22.68
N GLU A 162 21.92 6.21 22.43
CA GLU A 162 20.86 6.31 21.42
C GLU A 162 21.45 5.80 20.10
N ALA A 163 20.93 4.66 19.62
CA ALA A 163 21.33 4.13 18.31
C ALA A 163 21.01 5.18 17.24
N SER A 164 22.05 5.72 16.60
CA SER A 164 21.86 6.66 15.51
C SER A 164 21.08 5.95 14.38
N SER A 165 20.09 6.60 13.80
CA SER A 165 19.26 6.04 12.72
C SER A 165 20.08 5.61 11.47
N GLY A 166 21.38 5.90 11.42
CA GLY A 166 22.29 5.50 10.35
C GLY A 166 22.61 4.02 10.25
N ASP A 167 22.48 3.27 11.37
CA ASP A 167 22.79 1.82 11.41
C ASP A 167 21.55 0.92 11.25
N MET A 168 20.35 1.51 11.11
CA MET A 168 19.10 0.78 10.98
C MET A 168 18.75 0.58 9.51
N LYS A 169 18.35 -0.65 9.15
CA LYS A 169 17.89 -0.98 7.79
C LYS A 169 16.38 -1.18 7.76
N VAL A 170 15.81 -0.96 6.58
CA VAL A 170 14.39 -1.23 6.33
C VAL A 170 14.12 -2.73 6.45
N ASP A 171 13.11 -3.08 7.25
CA ASP A 171 12.59 -4.44 7.31
C ASP A 171 11.51 -4.64 6.25
N HIS A 172 11.88 -5.16 5.09
CA HIS A 172 10.95 -5.44 4.00
C HIS A 172 9.97 -6.58 4.30
N ARG A 173 10.05 -7.21 5.47
CA ARG A 173 9.05 -8.19 5.92
C ARG A 173 7.82 -7.51 6.49
N TYR A 174 7.95 -6.25 6.89
CA TYR A 174 6.84 -5.46 7.39
C TYR A 174 6.11 -4.76 6.23
N VAL A 175 4.83 -5.06 6.10
CA VAL A 175 3.94 -4.43 5.12
C VAL A 175 2.78 -3.81 5.88
N ARG A 176 2.80 -2.50 6.01
CA ARG A 176 1.78 -1.76 6.75
C ARG A 176 0.48 -1.58 5.97
N SER A 177 0.56 -1.45 4.66
CA SER A 177 -0.59 -1.09 3.83
C SER A 177 -1.53 -2.28 3.63
N GLY A 178 -2.79 -2.12 4.01
CA GLY A 178 -3.86 -3.07 3.67
C GLY A 178 -4.00 -3.27 2.15
N LEU A 179 -3.72 -2.22 1.37
CA LEU A 179 -3.70 -2.32 -0.09
C LEU A 179 -2.56 -3.22 -0.59
N THR A 180 -1.35 -3.09 -0.04
CA THR A 180 -0.23 -3.97 -0.41
C THR A 180 -0.53 -5.42 -0.07
N ASN A 181 -1.09 -5.69 1.12
CA ASN A 181 -1.55 -7.04 1.49
C ASN A 181 -2.63 -7.55 0.53
N GLY A 182 -3.57 -6.68 0.15
CA GLY A 182 -4.61 -6.99 -0.82
C GLY A 182 -4.06 -7.31 -2.21
N MET A 183 -3.03 -6.59 -2.69
CA MET A 183 -2.37 -6.90 -3.97
C MET A 183 -1.74 -8.29 -3.94
N ILE A 184 -1.07 -8.64 -2.84
CA ILE A 184 -0.52 -9.98 -2.65
C ILE A 184 -1.63 -11.03 -2.59
N SER A 185 -2.76 -10.70 -1.95
CA SER A 185 -3.95 -11.57 -1.93
C SER A 185 -4.51 -11.82 -3.34
N GLY A 186 -4.41 -10.83 -4.23
CA GLY A 186 -4.79 -10.98 -5.64
C GLY A 186 -4.00 -12.05 -6.39
N LEU A 187 -2.75 -12.34 -5.98
CA LEU A 187 -1.97 -13.44 -6.56
C LEU A 187 -2.63 -14.81 -6.33
N LEU A 188 -3.50 -14.94 -5.32
CA LEU A 188 -4.30 -16.15 -5.12
C LEU A 188 -5.29 -16.35 -6.27
N LEU A 189 -5.94 -15.29 -6.77
CA LEU A 189 -6.79 -15.36 -7.95
C LEU A 189 -6.01 -15.88 -9.16
N PHE A 190 -4.81 -15.33 -9.39
CA PHE A 190 -3.93 -15.81 -10.44
C PHE A 190 -3.55 -17.28 -10.22
N SER A 191 -3.17 -17.67 -9.00
CA SER A 191 -2.80 -19.05 -8.66
C SER A 191 -3.93 -20.03 -8.94
N ILE A 192 -5.16 -19.73 -8.56
CA ILE A 192 -6.34 -20.56 -8.81
C ILE A 192 -6.58 -20.70 -10.32
N HIS A 193 -6.56 -19.56 -11.02
CA HIS A 193 -6.81 -19.51 -12.45
C HIS A 193 -5.71 -20.21 -13.25
N SER A 194 -4.45 -20.12 -12.82
CA SER A 194 -3.30 -20.76 -13.49
C SER A 194 -3.15 -22.25 -13.17
N LYS A 195 -3.42 -22.70 -11.93
CA LYS A 195 -3.28 -24.13 -11.51
C LYS A 195 -4.12 -25.09 -12.35
N ARG A 196 -5.22 -24.63 -12.89
CA ARG A 196 -6.07 -25.44 -13.77
C ARG A 196 -5.35 -25.85 -15.07
N THR A 197 -4.12 -25.37 -15.35
CA THR A 197 -3.47 -25.54 -16.66
C THR A 197 -1.95 -25.47 -16.71
N THR A 198 -1.21 -25.24 -15.63
CA THR A 198 0.25 -25.07 -15.69
C THR A 198 1.04 -26.18 -15.00
N SER A 199 2.12 -26.60 -15.68
CA SER A 199 3.17 -27.50 -15.15
C SER A 199 3.88 -26.81 -13.95
N ALA A 200 4.20 -27.58 -12.93
CA ALA A 200 5.01 -27.13 -11.80
C ALA A 200 6.37 -26.56 -12.26
N GLY A 201 6.77 -25.40 -11.74
CA GLY A 201 8.12 -24.84 -11.89
C GLY A 201 8.28 -23.63 -12.83
N ARG A 202 7.20 -23.13 -13.46
CA ARG A 202 7.29 -21.91 -14.27
C ARG A 202 7.35 -20.65 -13.42
N LEU A 203 8.30 -19.74 -13.71
CA LEU A 203 8.34 -18.43 -13.13
C LEU A 203 7.15 -17.57 -13.58
N VAL A 204 6.51 -16.87 -12.65
CA VAL A 204 5.40 -15.94 -12.91
C VAL A 204 5.98 -14.56 -13.24
N LYS A 205 5.74 -14.10 -14.46
CA LYS A 205 6.19 -12.77 -14.91
C LYS A 205 5.27 -11.71 -14.34
N THR A 206 5.79 -10.95 -13.41
CA THR A 206 5.06 -9.87 -12.74
C THR A 206 5.64 -8.53 -13.13
N VAL A 207 4.79 -7.61 -13.56
CA VAL A 207 5.16 -6.22 -13.82
C VAL A 207 4.44 -5.33 -12.81
N ILE A 208 5.16 -4.42 -12.19
CA ILE A 208 4.64 -3.41 -11.27
C ILE A 208 4.89 -2.04 -11.87
N ILE A 209 3.84 -1.28 -12.12
CA ILE A 209 3.90 0.12 -12.53
C ILE A 209 3.89 0.99 -11.27
N GLY A 210 4.97 1.76 -11.08
CA GLY A 210 5.24 2.55 -9.89
C GLY A 210 6.15 1.82 -8.90
N LEU A 211 7.20 2.51 -8.46
CA LEU A 211 8.18 1.98 -7.51
C LEU A 211 7.93 2.48 -6.08
N GLY A 212 7.67 3.78 -5.93
CA GLY A 212 7.61 4.42 -4.62
C GLY A 212 8.88 4.16 -3.80
N ALA A 213 8.73 3.67 -2.58
CA ALA A 213 9.85 3.26 -1.74
C ALA A 213 10.42 1.85 -2.08
N GLY A 214 9.88 1.15 -3.06
CA GLY A 214 10.29 -0.19 -3.44
C GLY A 214 9.85 -1.30 -2.47
N LEU A 215 8.91 -1.02 -1.56
CA LEU A 215 8.52 -1.98 -0.51
C LEU A 215 7.74 -3.16 -1.08
N LEU A 216 6.80 -2.92 -2.00
CA LEU A 216 6.00 -3.97 -2.61
C LEU A 216 6.88 -4.98 -3.38
N PRO A 217 7.72 -4.57 -4.36
CA PRO A 217 8.55 -5.52 -5.10
C PRO A 217 9.55 -6.26 -4.22
N MET A 218 10.14 -5.61 -3.19
CA MET A 218 11.06 -6.26 -2.25
C MET A 218 10.34 -7.29 -1.38
N CYS A 219 9.15 -6.97 -0.87
CA CYS A 219 8.33 -7.89 -0.13
C CYS A 219 7.96 -9.11 -0.99
N MET A 220 7.42 -8.89 -2.18
CA MET A 220 7.02 -9.97 -3.09
C MET A 220 8.20 -10.89 -3.44
N ARG A 221 9.36 -10.34 -3.76
CA ARG A 221 10.58 -11.11 -4.05
C ARG A 221 11.01 -11.97 -2.87
N ASN A 222 10.98 -11.41 -1.66
CA ASN A 222 11.45 -12.11 -0.46
C ASN A 222 10.56 -13.29 -0.07
N TYR A 223 9.27 -13.19 -0.36
CA TYR A 223 8.30 -14.19 0.07
C TYR A 223 7.81 -15.11 -1.04
N ILE A 224 7.89 -14.69 -2.30
CA ILE A 224 7.37 -15.47 -3.42
C ILE A 224 8.47 -15.66 -4.47
N PRO A 225 9.41 -16.59 -4.22
CA PRO A 225 10.61 -16.76 -5.07
C PRO A 225 10.30 -17.21 -6.50
N THR A 226 9.08 -17.66 -6.78
CA THR A 226 8.63 -18.01 -8.14
C THR A 226 8.27 -16.81 -9.00
N LEU A 227 8.30 -15.58 -8.46
CA LEU A 227 8.06 -14.38 -9.23
C LEU A 227 9.34 -13.90 -9.94
N LYS A 228 9.18 -13.52 -11.20
CA LYS A 228 10.12 -12.69 -11.93
C LYS A 228 9.50 -11.30 -12.05
N ILE A 229 10.05 -10.33 -11.31
CA ILE A 229 9.47 -9.01 -11.13
C ILE A 229 10.21 -8.00 -11.99
N GLU A 230 9.47 -7.26 -12.79
CA GLU A 230 9.92 -6.06 -13.48
C GLU A 230 9.13 -4.87 -12.92
N VAL A 231 9.82 -3.82 -12.48
CA VAL A 231 9.20 -2.58 -12.02
C VAL A 231 9.39 -1.53 -13.10
N VAL A 232 8.35 -0.79 -13.41
CA VAL A 232 8.41 0.35 -14.34
C VAL A 232 8.21 1.61 -13.54
N GLU A 233 9.22 2.48 -13.55
CA GLU A 233 9.22 3.77 -12.87
C GLU A 233 9.62 4.85 -13.87
N SER A 234 8.89 5.95 -13.89
CA SER A 234 9.19 7.04 -14.83
C SER A 234 10.30 7.97 -14.31
N ASP A 235 10.44 8.07 -12.99
CA ASP A 235 11.31 9.04 -12.35
C ASP A 235 12.58 8.39 -11.77
N PRO A 236 13.77 8.64 -12.36
CA PRO A 236 15.02 8.11 -11.83
C PRO A 236 15.35 8.62 -10.42
N VAL A 237 14.80 9.77 -10.00
CA VAL A 237 15.00 10.29 -8.64
C VAL A 237 14.30 9.40 -7.62
N VAL A 238 13.11 8.87 -7.94
CA VAL A 238 12.39 7.91 -7.09
C VAL A 238 13.20 6.63 -6.90
N LEU A 239 13.79 6.09 -7.98
CA LEU A 239 14.66 4.92 -7.88
C LEU A 239 15.89 5.17 -6.99
N ASN A 240 16.54 6.34 -7.14
CA ASN A 240 17.69 6.69 -6.31
C ASN A 240 17.30 6.78 -4.83
N VAL A 241 16.17 7.43 -4.53
CA VAL A 241 15.64 7.54 -3.17
C VAL A 241 15.30 6.16 -2.59
N ALA A 242 14.69 5.27 -3.36
CA ALA A 242 14.37 3.91 -2.92
C ALA A 242 15.65 3.13 -2.58
N LYS A 243 16.70 3.23 -3.40
CA LYS A 243 18.02 2.59 -3.16
C LYS A 243 18.72 3.15 -1.93
N GLU A 244 18.81 4.48 -1.81
CA GLU A 244 19.58 5.13 -0.78
C GLU A 244 18.92 5.07 0.61
N TYR A 245 17.60 5.27 0.67
CA TYR A 245 16.90 5.42 1.95
C TYR A 245 16.06 4.21 2.34
N PHE A 246 15.64 3.38 1.39
CA PHE A 246 14.73 2.26 1.67
C PHE A 246 15.34 0.88 1.43
N SER A 247 16.66 0.81 1.26
CA SER A 247 17.39 -0.45 1.05
C SER A 247 16.84 -1.28 -0.12
N PHE A 248 16.32 -0.59 -1.15
CA PHE A 248 15.88 -1.25 -2.37
C PHE A 248 17.09 -1.72 -3.18
N GLU A 249 17.09 -2.98 -3.59
CA GLU A 249 18.16 -3.57 -4.38
C GLU A 249 17.58 -4.38 -5.54
N GLU A 250 18.08 -4.09 -6.74
CA GLU A 250 17.86 -4.94 -7.91
C GLU A 250 18.71 -6.20 -7.78
N ALA A 251 18.17 -7.33 -8.24
CA ALA A 251 18.87 -8.62 -8.21
C ALA A 251 18.28 -9.57 -9.27
N ASP A 252 18.77 -10.81 -9.30
CA ASP A 252 18.15 -11.83 -10.12
C ASP A 252 16.67 -11.97 -9.78
N GLY A 253 15.83 -11.85 -10.82
CA GLY A 253 14.37 -11.88 -10.67
C GLY A 253 13.71 -10.56 -10.26
N LEU A 254 14.47 -9.48 -10.01
CA LEU A 254 13.92 -8.14 -9.74
C LEU A 254 14.70 -7.07 -10.49
N LYS A 255 14.08 -6.42 -11.48
CA LYS A 255 14.68 -5.35 -12.29
C LYS A 255 13.78 -4.13 -12.35
N VAL A 256 14.41 -2.94 -12.49
CA VAL A 256 13.69 -1.67 -12.69
C VAL A 256 13.97 -1.16 -14.10
N HIS A 257 12.92 -0.71 -14.77
CA HIS A 257 12.96 -0.02 -16.05
C HIS A 257 12.58 1.44 -15.83
N ILE A 258 13.52 2.36 -16.09
CA ILE A 258 13.21 3.79 -16.08
C ILE A 258 12.64 4.15 -17.46
N THR A 259 11.33 4.18 -17.55
CA THR A 259 10.61 4.44 -18.80
C THR A 259 9.15 4.80 -18.54
N ASP A 260 8.48 5.32 -19.54
CA ASP A 260 7.05 5.58 -19.54
C ASP A 260 6.26 4.26 -19.51
N ALA A 261 5.28 4.19 -18.60
CA ALA A 261 4.49 2.98 -18.34
C ALA A 261 3.54 2.64 -19.52
N MET A 262 2.95 3.66 -20.15
CA MET A 262 2.03 3.47 -21.27
C MET A 262 2.78 2.84 -22.46
N LYS A 263 3.97 3.36 -22.74
CA LYS A 263 4.86 2.83 -23.77
C LYS A 263 5.26 1.38 -23.46
N PHE A 264 5.69 1.11 -22.22
CA PHE A 264 6.11 -0.23 -21.81
C PHE A 264 4.99 -1.26 -21.97
N VAL A 265 3.78 -0.95 -21.51
CA VAL A 265 2.62 -1.85 -21.61
C VAL A 265 2.24 -2.09 -23.08
N LYS A 266 2.27 -1.04 -23.91
CA LYS A 266 1.99 -1.15 -25.35
C LYS A 266 3.00 -2.05 -26.07
N GLU A 267 4.29 -1.91 -25.79
CA GLU A 267 5.34 -2.78 -26.34
C GLU A 267 5.11 -4.26 -25.95
N ARG A 268 4.63 -4.53 -24.72
CA ARG A 268 4.27 -5.88 -24.28
C ARG A 268 2.99 -6.39 -24.96
N ALA A 269 2.03 -5.49 -25.27
CA ALA A 269 0.82 -5.83 -25.98
C ALA A 269 1.10 -6.24 -27.43
N GLU A 270 2.00 -5.52 -28.11
CA GLU A 270 2.43 -5.79 -29.47
C GLU A 270 3.42 -6.97 -29.60
N GLY A 271 4.04 -7.36 -28.49
CA GLY A 271 5.04 -8.42 -28.43
C GLY A 271 4.47 -9.84 -28.55
N ASN A 272 5.37 -10.79 -28.73
CA ASN A 272 5.02 -12.22 -28.83
C ASN A 272 4.65 -12.82 -27.45
N ASN A 273 4.22 -14.08 -27.45
CA ASN A 273 3.81 -14.78 -26.23
C ASN A 273 4.90 -14.84 -25.14
N SER A 274 6.18 -14.81 -25.52
CA SER A 274 7.28 -14.81 -24.56
C SER A 274 7.42 -13.48 -23.81
N SER A 275 6.90 -12.38 -24.35
CA SER A 275 6.91 -11.04 -23.74
C SER A 275 5.69 -10.76 -22.85
N LYS A 276 4.64 -11.60 -22.93
CA LYS A 276 3.39 -11.39 -22.17
C LYS A 276 3.60 -11.48 -20.67
N ILE A 277 2.77 -10.72 -19.95
CA ILE A 277 2.80 -10.52 -18.49
C ILE A 277 1.79 -11.46 -17.86
N ASP A 278 2.18 -12.14 -16.78
CA ASP A 278 1.26 -12.99 -16.03
C ASP A 278 0.47 -12.18 -14.98
N VAL A 279 1.13 -11.22 -14.31
CA VAL A 279 0.48 -10.31 -13.37
C VAL A 279 0.96 -8.90 -13.61
N LEU A 280 0.04 -7.99 -13.92
CA LEU A 280 0.30 -6.55 -14.07
C LEU A 280 -0.33 -5.81 -12.89
N ILE A 281 0.47 -5.06 -12.13
CA ILE A 281 0.05 -4.29 -10.96
C ILE A 281 0.22 -2.81 -11.26
N ILE A 282 -0.82 -2.01 -11.04
CA ILE A 282 -0.78 -0.54 -11.18
C ILE A 282 -0.83 0.08 -9.79
N GLU A 283 0.26 0.69 -9.37
CA GLU A 283 0.41 1.39 -8.08
C GLU A 283 1.02 2.79 -8.30
N VAL A 284 0.31 3.62 -9.03
CA VAL A 284 0.71 4.99 -9.35
C VAL A 284 -0.31 5.96 -8.79
N ASP A 285 0.14 6.96 -8.04
CA ASP A 285 -0.77 8.00 -7.56
C ASP A 285 -1.01 9.07 -8.62
N SER A 286 -2.21 9.65 -8.61
CA SER A 286 -2.58 10.70 -9.52
C SER A 286 -1.83 12.00 -9.23
N SER A 287 -1.32 12.62 -10.29
CA SER A 287 -0.77 13.98 -10.26
C SER A 287 -1.84 15.06 -10.47
N ASP A 288 -2.97 14.68 -11.09
CA ASP A 288 -4.08 15.56 -11.40
C ASP A 288 -5.22 15.41 -10.39
N SER A 289 -5.35 16.42 -9.50
CA SER A 289 -6.44 16.48 -8.53
C SER A 289 -7.80 16.77 -9.16
N SER A 290 -7.85 17.28 -10.41
CA SER A 290 -9.10 17.62 -11.10
C SER A 290 -9.84 16.38 -11.63
N SER A 291 -9.13 15.29 -11.87
CA SER A 291 -9.71 14.01 -12.32
C SER A 291 -10.65 13.36 -11.29
N GLY A 292 -10.56 13.77 -10.03
CA GLY A 292 -11.26 13.12 -8.93
C GLY A 292 -10.67 11.78 -8.51
N LEU A 293 -9.53 11.38 -9.08
CA LEU A 293 -8.76 10.20 -8.73
C LEU A 293 -7.60 10.58 -7.82
N ILE A 294 -7.45 9.83 -6.74
CA ILE A 294 -6.25 9.88 -5.89
C ILE A 294 -5.22 8.87 -6.41
N CYS A 295 -5.71 7.72 -6.89
CA CYS A 295 -4.93 6.63 -7.46
C CYS A 295 -5.85 5.77 -8.36
N PRO A 296 -5.38 5.33 -9.53
CA PRO A 296 -4.18 5.74 -10.23
C PRO A 296 -4.37 7.08 -10.98
N GLU A 297 -3.41 7.48 -11.82
CA GLU A 297 -3.67 8.52 -12.82
C GLU A 297 -4.78 8.10 -13.78
N ALA A 298 -5.57 9.07 -14.27
CA ALA A 298 -6.80 8.82 -15.03
C ALA A 298 -6.56 7.92 -16.25
N GLU A 299 -5.47 8.13 -16.97
CA GLU A 299 -5.13 7.37 -18.17
C GLU A 299 -5.01 5.85 -17.95
N PHE A 300 -4.66 5.41 -16.72
CA PHE A 300 -4.55 3.98 -16.39
C PHE A 300 -5.90 3.28 -16.19
N VAL A 301 -6.99 4.01 -16.13
CA VAL A 301 -8.35 3.47 -15.99
C VAL A 301 -9.25 3.80 -17.18
N GLU A 302 -8.69 4.42 -18.22
CA GLU A 302 -9.35 4.66 -19.50
C GLU A 302 -9.33 3.43 -20.41
N GLU A 303 -10.35 3.29 -21.24
CA GLU A 303 -10.52 2.14 -22.14
C GLU A 303 -9.29 1.84 -23.03
N PRO A 304 -8.60 2.82 -23.64
CA PRO A 304 -7.43 2.57 -24.46
C PRO A 304 -6.28 1.88 -23.71
N PHE A 305 -6.00 2.32 -22.48
CA PHE A 305 -4.98 1.66 -21.66
C PHE A 305 -5.43 0.28 -21.20
N LEU A 306 -6.67 0.13 -20.77
CA LEU A 306 -7.21 -1.16 -20.33
C LEU A 306 -7.18 -2.22 -21.43
N LEU A 307 -7.42 -1.84 -22.71
CA LEU A 307 -7.25 -2.71 -23.86
C LEU A 307 -5.79 -3.10 -24.03
N ALA A 308 -4.86 -2.14 -24.03
CA ALA A 308 -3.42 -2.42 -24.12
C ALA A 308 -2.95 -3.31 -22.94
N ALA A 309 -3.41 -3.03 -21.72
CA ALA A 309 -3.13 -3.86 -20.55
C ALA A 309 -3.62 -5.29 -20.73
N LYS A 310 -4.87 -5.47 -21.18
CA LYS A 310 -5.44 -6.80 -21.49
C LYS A 310 -4.62 -7.55 -22.54
N ASP A 311 -4.20 -6.86 -23.62
CA ASP A 311 -3.41 -7.45 -24.69
C ASP A 311 -1.98 -7.78 -24.25
N SER A 312 -1.41 -7.00 -23.31
CA SER A 312 -0.09 -7.28 -22.73
C SER A 312 -0.07 -8.53 -21.82
N LEU A 313 -1.22 -8.92 -21.29
CA LEU A 313 -1.34 -10.08 -20.40
C LEU A 313 -1.21 -11.41 -21.15
N SER A 314 -0.66 -12.42 -20.48
CA SER A 314 -0.75 -13.82 -20.91
C SER A 314 -2.22 -14.29 -20.86
N ASP A 315 -2.54 -15.41 -21.51
CA ASP A 315 -3.93 -15.92 -21.57
C ASP A 315 -4.63 -16.05 -20.23
N LYS A 316 -3.88 -16.26 -19.17
CA LYS A 316 -4.35 -16.37 -17.78
C LYS A 316 -3.92 -15.21 -16.91
N GLY A 317 -3.51 -14.14 -17.56
CA GLY A 317 -2.99 -12.97 -16.89
C GLY A 317 -4.04 -12.25 -16.04
N LEU A 318 -3.54 -11.60 -15.01
CA LEU A 318 -4.29 -10.82 -14.06
C LEU A 318 -3.78 -9.37 -14.06
N LEU A 319 -4.70 -8.42 -14.18
CA LEU A 319 -4.48 -7.01 -13.89
C LEU A 319 -4.94 -6.70 -12.47
N ILE A 320 -4.12 -6.02 -11.69
CA ILE A 320 -4.42 -5.51 -10.34
C ILE A 320 -4.25 -4.00 -10.37
N VAL A 321 -5.26 -3.25 -9.97
CA VAL A 321 -5.22 -1.79 -9.94
C VAL A 321 -5.56 -1.29 -8.55
N LYS A 322 -4.64 -0.53 -7.95
CA LYS A 322 -4.92 0.28 -6.76
C LYS A 322 -5.84 1.41 -7.17
N PHE A 323 -7.01 1.48 -6.55
CA PHE A 323 -8.05 2.42 -6.93
C PHE A 323 -8.56 3.20 -5.73
N ILE A 324 -8.42 4.52 -5.79
CA ILE A 324 -8.82 5.42 -4.70
C ILE A 324 -9.52 6.63 -5.28
N THR A 325 -10.79 6.80 -4.94
CA THR A 325 -11.58 7.98 -5.27
C THR A 325 -12.63 8.24 -4.21
N CYS A 326 -12.88 9.51 -3.92
CA CYS A 326 -13.96 9.95 -3.05
C CYS A 326 -15.27 10.26 -3.81
N TYR A 327 -15.28 10.13 -5.15
CA TYR A 327 -16.38 10.52 -6.00
C TYR A 327 -17.14 9.33 -6.55
N PRO A 328 -18.41 9.08 -6.15
CA PRO A 328 -19.19 7.96 -6.65
C PRO A 328 -19.35 7.94 -8.17
N GLY A 329 -19.50 9.12 -8.80
CA GLY A 329 -19.60 9.24 -10.26
C GLY A 329 -18.32 8.82 -10.99
N VAL A 330 -17.15 9.18 -10.45
CA VAL A 330 -15.85 8.73 -10.98
C VAL A 330 -15.69 7.22 -10.82
N ARG A 331 -16.07 6.69 -9.64
CA ARG A 331 -16.07 5.25 -9.38
C ARG A 331 -16.90 4.51 -10.43
N ALA A 332 -18.16 4.93 -10.64
CA ALA A 332 -19.05 4.30 -11.60
C ALA A 332 -18.47 4.35 -13.03
N ALA A 333 -17.89 5.46 -13.44
CA ALA A 333 -17.26 5.60 -14.75
C ALA A 333 -16.06 4.65 -14.92
N VAL A 334 -15.22 4.55 -13.91
CA VAL A 334 -14.06 3.63 -13.93
C VAL A 334 -14.54 2.18 -14.01
N TYR A 335 -15.48 1.76 -13.19
CA TYR A 335 -16.04 0.41 -13.28
C TYR A 335 -16.65 0.11 -14.65
N SER A 336 -17.39 1.06 -15.23
CA SER A 336 -17.93 0.94 -16.59
C SER A 336 -16.83 0.72 -17.64
N ASN A 337 -15.69 1.40 -17.53
CA ASN A 337 -14.56 1.19 -18.44
C ASN A 337 -13.96 -0.22 -18.29
N PHE A 338 -13.81 -0.70 -17.06
CA PHE A 338 -13.34 -2.07 -16.83
C PHE A 338 -14.32 -3.11 -17.37
N GLU A 339 -15.64 -2.94 -17.20
CA GLU A 339 -16.67 -3.86 -17.69
C GLU A 339 -16.74 -3.95 -19.21
N LYS A 340 -16.39 -2.86 -19.93
CA LYS A 340 -16.28 -2.89 -21.39
C LYS A 340 -15.14 -3.78 -21.86
N VAL A 341 -14.03 -3.83 -21.13
CA VAL A 341 -12.81 -4.50 -21.54
C VAL A 341 -12.69 -5.91 -20.96
N PHE A 342 -13.06 -6.11 -19.72
CA PHE A 342 -12.89 -7.38 -18.99
C PHE A 342 -14.24 -7.99 -18.66
N SER A 343 -14.35 -9.30 -18.80
CA SER A 343 -15.56 -10.05 -18.45
C SER A 343 -15.57 -10.57 -17.01
N ASN A 344 -14.38 -10.72 -16.40
CA ASN A 344 -14.23 -11.21 -15.04
C ASN A 344 -13.52 -10.18 -14.18
N LEU A 345 -14.29 -9.51 -13.35
CA LEU A 345 -13.86 -8.48 -12.44
C LEU A 345 -14.11 -8.90 -10.99
N PHE A 346 -13.16 -8.55 -10.14
CA PHE A 346 -13.27 -8.70 -8.69
C PHE A 346 -12.82 -7.41 -8.02
N CYS A 347 -13.30 -7.17 -6.82
CA CYS A 347 -12.85 -6.05 -6.00
C CYS A 347 -12.54 -6.47 -4.57
N LEU A 348 -11.68 -5.71 -3.93
CA LEU A 348 -11.39 -5.80 -2.51
C LEU A 348 -11.40 -4.39 -1.93
N HIS A 349 -12.23 -4.17 -0.93
CA HIS A 349 -12.21 -2.93 -0.14
C HIS A 349 -11.24 -3.14 1.03
N ALA A 350 -10.15 -2.40 1.07
CA ALA A 350 -9.12 -2.55 2.10
C ALA A 350 -9.56 -1.98 3.45
N ASP A 351 -10.48 -1.03 3.43
CA ASP A 351 -11.09 -0.41 4.61
C ASP A 351 -12.58 -0.08 4.36
N LYS A 352 -13.23 0.53 5.33
CA LYS A 352 -14.61 1.02 5.19
C LYS A 352 -14.74 2.27 4.31
N GLY A 353 -13.64 2.77 3.76
CA GLY A 353 -13.58 4.03 3.04
C GLY A 353 -13.38 3.85 1.53
N PHE A 354 -12.37 4.54 1.01
CA PHE A 354 -12.16 4.79 -0.42
C PHE A 354 -11.08 3.91 -1.06
N ASN A 355 -10.42 3.06 -0.24
CA ASN A 355 -9.29 2.26 -0.66
C ASN A 355 -9.77 0.93 -1.24
N GLU A 356 -9.64 0.80 -2.56
CA GLU A 356 -10.06 -0.40 -3.30
C GLU A 356 -8.92 -0.98 -4.12
N LEU A 357 -9.03 -2.27 -4.38
CA LEU A 357 -8.28 -2.97 -5.41
C LEU A 357 -9.27 -3.54 -6.41
N ILE A 358 -9.02 -3.28 -7.69
CA ILE A 358 -9.73 -3.90 -8.80
C ILE A 358 -8.85 -5.00 -9.38
N PHE A 359 -9.42 -6.18 -9.56
CA PHE A 359 -8.76 -7.33 -10.18
C PHE A 359 -9.51 -7.69 -11.45
N ALA A 360 -8.79 -7.80 -12.57
CA ALA A 360 -9.37 -8.14 -13.86
C ALA A 360 -8.61 -9.30 -14.51
N LEU A 361 -9.31 -10.42 -14.75
CA LEU A 361 -8.75 -11.57 -15.45
C LEU A 361 -8.92 -11.41 -16.97
N LYS A 362 -7.85 -11.72 -17.73
CA LYS A 362 -7.87 -11.59 -19.20
C LYS A 362 -8.92 -12.45 -19.87
N LYS A 363 -9.03 -13.71 -19.47
CA LYS A 363 -10.01 -14.66 -20.02
C LYS A 363 -11.09 -14.98 -19.02
N ASP A 364 -12.21 -15.40 -19.56
CA ASP A 364 -13.31 -15.92 -18.76
C ASP A 364 -12.81 -17.08 -17.88
N SER A 365 -13.07 -16.97 -16.61
CA SER A 365 -12.84 -18.01 -15.62
C SER A 365 -14.22 -18.45 -15.12
N PRO A 366 -14.46 -19.76 -14.90
CA PRO A 366 -15.63 -20.14 -14.13
C PRO A 366 -15.61 -19.41 -12.80
N PHE A 367 -16.79 -19.21 -12.24
CA PHE A 367 -16.97 -18.62 -10.92
C PHE A 367 -15.97 -19.26 -9.93
N ILE A 368 -15.22 -18.42 -9.22
CA ILE A 368 -14.31 -18.88 -8.16
C ILE A 368 -15.13 -18.90 -6.89
N GLY A 369 -15.49 -20.10 -6.43
CA GLY A 369 -16.22 -20.30 -5.19
C GLY A 369 -15.37 -19.97 -3.96
N GLU A 370 -16.01 -19.68 -2.83
CA GLU A 370 -15.34 -19.43 -1.56
C GLU A 370 -14.46 -20.61 -1.15
N GLU A 371 -14.86 -21.83 -1.46
CA GLU A 371 -14.11 -23.06 -1.16
C GLU A 371 -12.81 -23.15 -1.95
N GLU A 372 -12.82 -22.84 -3.25
CA GLU A 372 -11.59 -22.81 -4.08
C GLU A 372 -10.62 -21.73 -3.60
N LEU A 373 -11.16 -20.57 -3.21
CA LEU A 373 -10.34 -19.48 -2.63
C LEU A 373 -9.72 -19.91 -1.31
N ALA A 374 -10.49 -20.56 -0.42
CA ALA A 374 -10.01 -21.10 0.84
C ALA A 374 -8.88 -22.14 0.64
N GLN A 375 -9.08 -23.10 -0.28
CA GLN A 375 -8.08 -24.12 -0.61
C GLN A 375 -6.79 -23.50 -1.18
N ALA A 376 -6.89 -22.48 -2.02
CA ALA A 376 -5.73 -21.76 -2.54
C ALA A 376 -4.99 -21.00 -1.43
N CYS A 377 -5.73 -20.39 -0.49
CA CYS A 377 -5.18 -19.75 0.69
C CYS A 377 -4.38 -20.74 1.55
N GLU A 378 -4.94 -21.92 1.84
CA GLU A 378 -4.25 -22.97 2.60
C GLU A 378 -3.00 -23.49 1.87
N ALA A 379 -3.08 -23.65 0.54
CA ALA A 379 -1.94 -24.07 -0.26
C ALA A 379 -0.81 -23.02 -0.25
N LEU A 380 -1.15 -21.74 -0.33
CA LEU A 380 -0.18 -20.66 -0.21
C LEU A 380 0.41 -20.63 1.20
N GLN A 381 -0.42 -20.73 2.23
CA GLN A 381 0.03 -20.78 3.62
C GLN A 381 1.05 -21.89 3.83
N ARG A 382 0.75 -23.11 3.36
CA ARG A 382 1.68 -24.25 3.45
C ARG A 382 3.00 -24.01 2.71
N SER A 383 2.95 -23.32 1.56
CA SER A 383 4.17 -23.00 0.80
C SER A 383 5.04 -21.93 1.46
N LEU A 384 4.46 -21.12 2.35
CA LEU A 384 5.10 -19.99 3.01
C LEU A 384 5.44 -20.25 4.50
N GLU A 385 5.01 -21.39 5.07
CA GLU A 385 5.12 -21.70 6.51
C GLU A 385 6.54 -21.66 7.08
N HIS A 386 7.57 -21.82 6.25
CA HIS A 386 8.96 -21.75 6.71
C HIS A 386 9.52 -20.32 6.81
N ASN A 387 8.82 -19.29 6.25
CA ASN A 387 9.26 -17.90 6.24
C ASN A 387 8.12 -16.89 6.52
N SER A 388 6.95 -17.35 6.94
CA SER A 388 5.76 -16.53 7.01
C SER A 388 5.76 -15.58 8.21
N GLY A 389 5.88 -14.28 7.94
CA GLY A 389 5.52 -13.21 8.88
C GLY A 389 4.01 -13.07 9.04
N ASP A 390 3.58 -12.28 10.02
CA ASP A 390 2.14 -12.04 10.31
C ASP A 390 1.37 -11.44 9.13
N TRP A 391 2.05 -10.83 8.16
CA TRP A 391 1.44 -10.27 6.94
C TRP A 391 0.79 -11.35 6.07
N VAL A 392 1.31 -12.60 6.04
CA VAL A 392 0.68 -13.71 5.30
C VAL A 392 -0.69 -14.03 5.86
N LYS A 393 -0.81 -14.06 7.19
CA LYS A 393 -2.11 -14.25 7.84
C LYS A 393 -3.07 -13.14 7.45
N GLN A 394 -2.60 -11.89 7.39
CA GLN A 394 -3.42 -10.78 6.97
C GLN A 394 -3.82 -10.87 5.50
N ALA A 395 -2.90 -11.22 4.60
CA ALA A 395 -3.21 -11.45 3.19
C ALA A 395 -4.26 -12.55 2.99
N LEU A 396 -4.22 -13.62 3.81
CA LEU A 396 -5.23 -14.67 3.81
C LEU A 396 -6.60 -14.17 4.32
N VAL A 397 -6.60 -13.31 5.34
CA VAL A 397 -7.84 -12.67 5.82
C VAL A 397 -8.42 -11.75 4.74
N ASP A 398 -7.57 -10.99 4.07
CA ASP A 398 -8.00 -10.05 3.04
C ASP A 398 -8.49 -10.78 1.79
N SER A 399 -7.91 -11.92 1.43
CA SER A 399 -8.38 -12.71 0.29
C SER A 399 -9.84 -13.15 0.41
N LYS A 400 -10.33 -13.42 1.63
CA LYS A 400 -11.74 -13.74 1.90
C LYS A 400 -12.68 -12.55 1.67
N LYS A 401 -12.16 -11.35 1.56
CA LYS A 401 -12.93 -10.12 1.28
C LYS A 401 -13.01 -9.83 -0.23
N ILE A 402 -12.33 -10.58 -1.07
CA ILE A 402 -12.39 -10.42 -2.52
C ILE A 402 -13.77 -10.83 -3.01
N LYS A 403 -14.47 -9.91 -3.67
CA LYS A 403 -15.81 -10.12 -4.20
C LYS A 403 -15.80 -10.08 -5.72
N GLN A 404 -16.46 -11.03 -6.35
CA GLN A 404 -16.68 -10.98 -7.80
C GLN A 404 -17.73 -9.92 -8.10
N LEU A 405 -17.44 -9.05 -9.05
CA LEU A 405 -18.40 -8.09 -9.58
C LEU A 405 -19.27 -8.80 -10.63
N ARG A 406 -20.57 -8.77 -10.42
CA ARG A 406 -21.52 -9.29 -11.41
C ARG A 406 -21.77 -8.19 -12.43
N LYS A 407 -21.75 -8.54 -13.71
CA LYS A 407 -22.23 -7.61 -14.75
C LYS A 407 -23.67 -7.27 -14.43
N SER A 408 -23.94 -5.99 -14.30
CA SER A 408 -25.30 -5.44 -14.13
C SER A 408 -26.15 -5.67 -15.38
#